data_af8ee26379e30ef99f00b39def6ec27c
#
_entry.id   af8ee26379e30ef99f00b39def6ec27c
#
_cell.length_a   1.000
_cell.length_b   1.000
_cell.length_c   1.000
_cell.angle_alpha   90.00
_cell.angle_beta   90.00
_cell.angle_gamma   90.00
#
_symmetry.space_group_name_H-M   'P 1'
#
loop_
_entity.id
_entity.type
_entity.pdbx_description
1 polymer ?
#
loop_
_entity_poly.entity_id
_entity_poly.type
_entity_poly.pdbx_seq_one_letter_code
_entity_poly.pdbx_strand_id
1 'polypeptide(L)'
;MRKYRGNGHGKATKCRKRVDGGLRQRVRKIGGDKFGVLVVDSSKKNAEVWMTDFYGEPIWEESRTFPITGGHLDDMLNVVSGSCREHGLKDLVVGIEQTGRYHRPIKRALESRWEVKMIHPFVTKQLRQPASPGVKTDGVDLEAMDRAIISGYGDDQRELPLLYTKWQLINRAREDAVDRRRRLKQQCQERLHAFMPGYGELFDHLWETPAALMIAEHYGSASRLLATDTDEIVERLRAKGLRMMRPTINRVRAWAADAASADPGGALNRRIWSDNLRLIEHLGRDITRYERSLTAYLALTPFVLLLGIPGVNVVSAGGYGSEVGPISNYIKPSNINGRAGLFPSRYQSDETDCADGPMVGGRNARLRDAVMEIVMNLILHNDYFQGWSALRVKHGWPMRKIHVSMANRFNRIAYHIVAGRMLFDHPCLSKRHAVLKKLAVFALAHGIRPRTTMNLVAKAAMQLPASAVACELAALQDGLANLPTSEGVPVGILREAILLLPSLVNQINHACKSRGEEEYDQLKEAPYHETVETLA
;
A
#
# COMPACT_ATOMS: atom_id res chain seq x y z
N MET A 1 33.76 -12.39 -15.41
CA MET A 1 34.84 -12.29 -14.38
C MET A 1 34.51 -11.15 -13.44
N ARG A 2 34.13 -11.44 -12.18
CA ARG A 2 33.91 -10.44 -11.14
C ARG A 2 35.24 -9.88 -10.68
N LYS A 3 35.46 -8.57 -10.83
CA LYS A 3 36.65 -7.91 -10.32
C LYS A 3 36.61 -7.92 -8.78
N TYR A 4 37.48 -8.68 -8.16
CA TYR A 4 37.80 -8.57 -6.74
C TYR A 4 38.37 -7.18 -6.48
N ARG A 5 37.71 -6.38 -5.66
CA ARG A 5 38.30 -5.19 -5.06
C ARG A 5 38.92 -5.65 -3.75
N GLY A 6 40.22 -5.85 -3.73
CA GLY A 6 40.97 -6.08 -2.51
C GLY A 6 40.69 -4.95 -1.51
N ASN A 7 40.30 -5.30 -0.30
CA ASN A 7 40.16 -4.35 0.80
C ASN A 7 41.52 -3.81 1.16
N GLY A 8 41.71 -2.49 0.99
CA GLY A 8 42.87 -1.82 1.60
C GLY A 8 42.85 -2.07 3.11
N HIS A 9 43.98 -2.52 3.61
CA HIS A 9 44.23 -2.80 5.02
C HIS A 9 43.77 -1.63 5.91
N GLY A 10 42.95 -1.90 6.91
CA GLY A 10 42.88 -1.06 8.10
C GLY A 10 41.62 -0.21 8.34
N LYS A 11 40.47 -0.42 7.67
CA LYS A 11 39.23 0.21 8.13
C LYS A 11 38.53 -0.68 9.15
N ALA A 12 38.75 -0.38 10.43
CA ALA A 12 38.01 -1.01 11.51
C ALA A 12 36.49 -0.90 11.27
N THR A 13 35.80 -2.03 11.30
CA THR A 13 34.32 -2.07 11.20
C THR A 13 33.76 -1.58 12.52
N LYS A 14 33.05 -0.44 12.50
CA LYS A 14 32.36 0.05 13.70
C LYS A 14 31.25 -0.92 14.10
N CYS A 15 31.46 -1.62 15.21
CA CYS A 15 30.40 -2.38 15.84
C CYS A 15 29.32 -1.40 16.34
N ARG A 16 28.07 -1.58 15.91
CA ARG A 16 26.97 -0.73 16.34
C ARG A 16 26.56 -1.12 17.74
N LYS A 17 26.48 -0.13 18.64
CA LYS A 17 25.87 -0.31 19.95
C LYS A 17 24.39 -0.67 19.75
N ARG A 18 23.93 -1.71 20.44
CA ARG A 18 22.53 -2.13 20.41
C ARG A 18 21.67 -1.05 21.12
N VAL A 19 20.54 -0.70 20.51
CA VAL A 19 19.53 0.15 21.14
C VAL A 19 18.52 -0.79 21.80
N ASP A 20 18.42 -0.75 23.12
CA ASP A 20 17.58 -1.62 23.95
C ASP A 20 16.33 -0.90 24.48
N GLY A 21 15.95 0.23 23.89
CA GLY A 21 14.81 1.01 24.33
C GLY A 21 14.91 1.57 25.74
N GLY A 22 16.12 1.61 26.33
CA GLY A 22 16.34 2.08 27.68
C GLY A 22 16.13 1.03 28.77
N LEU A 23 15.78 -0.21 28.43
CA LEU A 23 15.51 -1.28 29.42
C LEU A 23 16.71 -1.53 30.34
N ARG A 24 17.93 -1.63 29.81
CA ARG A 24 19.14 -1.85 30.61
C ARG A 24 19.40 -0.74 31.61
N GLN A 25 19.06 0.49 31.29
CA GLN A 25 19.22 1.60 32.23
C GLN A 25 18.20 1.50 33.39
N ARG A 26 16.96 1.07 33.10
CA ARG A 26 15.91 0.82 34.10
C ARG A 26 16.30 -0.34 35.01
N VAL A 27 16.72 -1.46 34.42
CA VAL A 27 17.19 -2.64 35.13
C VAL A 27 18.36 -2.32 36.07
N ARG A 28 19.35 -1.52 35.63
CA ARG A 28 20.48 -1.09 36.49
C ARG A 28 20.05 -0.27 37.70
N LYS A 29 18.94 0.48 37.61
CA LYS A 29 18.42 1.30 38.70
C LYS A 29 17.65 0.48 39.73
N ILE A 30 16.97 -0.59 39.30
CA ILE A 30 16.00 -1.34 40.11
C ILE A 30 16.56 -2.66 40.60
N GLY A 31 17.47 -3.28 39.84
CA GLY A 31 17.90 -4.66 39.97
C GLY A 31 17.11 -5.57 39.02
N GLY A 32 17.78 -6.57 38.42
CA GLY A 32 17.16 -7.50 37.48
C GLY A 32 16.12 -8.42 38.15
N ASP A 33 16.36 -8.78 39.38
CA ASP A 33 15.48 -9.56 40.28
C ASP A 33 14.15 -8.85 40.59
N LYS A 34 14.12 -7.52 40.46
CA LYS A 34 12.92 -6.68 40.71
C LYS A 34 12.35 -6.07 39.42
N PHE A 35 12.84 -6.51 38.28
CA PHE A 35 12.36 -6.09 36.96
C PHE A 35 11.74 -7.30 36.26
N GLY A 36 10.40 -7.30 36.11
CA GLY A 36 9.67 -8.40 35.50
C GLY A 36 9.69 -8.32 33.97
N VAL A 37 9.65 -9.47 33.33
CA VAL A 37 9.40 -9.66 31.91
C VAL A 37 8.17 -10.53 31.75
N LEU A 38 7.14 -10.02 31.05
CA LEU A 38 5.94 -10.74 30.70
C LEU A 38 5.93 -10.99 29.19
N VAL A 39 5.80 -12.22 28.77
CA VAL A 39 5.70 -12.55 27.33
C VAL A 39 4.34 -13.15 27.03
N VAL A 40 3.82 -12.79 25.87
CA VAL A 40 2.46 -13.15 25.45
C VAL A 40 2.48 -13.68 24.02
N ASP A 41 2.13 -14.94 23.86
CA ASP A 41 1.77 -15.49 22.54
C ASP A 41 0.26 -15.40 22.32
N SER A 42 -0.15 -14.86 21.20
CA SER A 42 -1.54 -14.57 20.87
C SER A 42 -2.08 -15.50 19.80
N SER A 43 -3.06 -16.32 20.14
CA SER A 43 -3.84 -17.13 19.22
C SER A 43 -5.18 -16.46 18.87
N LYS A 44 -6.01 -17.13 18.09
CA LYS A 44 -7.35 -16.64 17.72
C LYS A 44 -8.30 -16.50 18.91
N LYS A 45 -8.17 -17.37 19.92
CA LYS A 45 -9.11 -17.46 21.05
C LYS A 45 -8.46 -17.10 22.39
N ASN A 46 -7.19 -17.38 22.55
CA ASN A 46 -6.49 -17.30 23.81
C ASN A 46 -5.18 -16.52 23.69
N ALA A 47 -4.79 -15.92 24.81
CA ALA A 47 -3.45 -15.42 25.07
C ALA A 47 -2.75 -16.41 26.00
N GLU A 48 -1.60 -16.91 25.59
CA GLU A 48 -0.72 -17.68 26.46
C GLU A 48 0.37 -16.77 27.00
N VAL A 49 0.53 -16.76 28.31
CA VAL A 49 1.29 -15.72 29.01
C VAL A 49 2.27 -16.39 29.96
N TRP A 50 3.50 -15.92 30.00
CA TRP A 50 4.53 -16.39 30.90
C TRP A 50 5.32 -15.24 31.50
N MET A 51 5.79 -15.38 32.73
CA MET A 51 6.42 -14.30 33.49
C MET A 51 7.72 -14.74 34.12
N THR A 52 8.77 -13.93 33.92
CA THR A 52 10.11 -14.12 34.48
C THR A 52 10.61 -12.82 35.09
N ASP A 53 11.74 -12.88 35.78
CA ASP A 53 12.54 -11.70 36.06
C ASP A 53 13.47 -11.36 34.85
N PHE A 54 14.26 -10.29 34.97
CA PHE A 54 15.16 -9.87 33.85
C PHE A 54 16.38 -10.80 33.67
N TYR A 55 16.63 -11.72 34.58
CA TYR A 55 17.66 -12.75 34.44
C TYR A 55 17.11 -14.01 33.77
N GLY A 56 15.79 -14.09 33.55
CA GLY A 56 15.12 -15.24 32.96
C GLY A 56 14.69 -16.27 34.00
N GLU A 57 14.77 -15.95 35.30
CA GLU A 57 14.28 -16.84 36.38
C GLU A 57 12.75 -16.80 36.40
N PRO A 58 12.07 -17.96 36.38
CA PRO A 58 10.62 -18.04 36.38
C PRO A 58 9.97 -17.43 37.62
N ILE A 59 9.06 -16.47 37.39
CA ILE A 59 8.11 -16.00 38.43
C ILE A 59 6.88 -16.93 38.45
N TRP A 60 6.49 -17.40 37.28
CA TRP A 60 5.52 -18.47 37.11
C TRP A 60 6.25 -19.71 36.61
N GLU A 61 6.15 -20.81 37.33
CA GLU A 61 6.75 -22.08 36.88
C GLU A 61 6.15 -22.59 35.58
N GLU A 62 4.85 -22.32 35.36
CA GLU A 62 4.11 -22.69 34.12
C GLU A 62 3.47 -21.48 33.48
N SER A 63 3.25 -21.54 32.14
CA SER A 63 2.49 -20.54 31.42
C SER A 63 1.01 -20.56 31.83
N ARG A 64 0.33 -19.43 31.65
CA ARG A 64 -1.11 -19.29 31.96
C ARG A 64 -1.85 -18.88 30.71
N THR A 65 -3.02 -19.47 30.51
CA THR A 65 -3.87 -19.21 29.34
C THR A 65 -5.07 -18.36 29.74
N PHE A 66 -5.28 -17.27 29.01
CA PHE A 66 -6.43 -16.37 29.20
C PHE A 66 -7.23 -16.26 27.88
N PRO A 67 -8.56 -16.47 27.91
CA PRO A 67 -9.43 -16.20 26.78
C PRO A 67 -9.42 -14.72 26.38
N ILE A 68 -9.50 -14.41 25.06
CA ILE A 68 -9.52 -13.02 24.57
C ILE A 68 -10.96 -12.49 24.65
N THR A 69 -11.45 -12.24 25.86
CA THR A 69 -12.69 -11.52 26.12
C THR A 69 -12.42 -10.41 27.13
N GLY A 70 -13.28 -9.39 27.20
CA GLY A 70 -13.06 -8.24 28.08
C GLY A 70 -12.79 -8.64 29.54
N GLY A 71 -13.69 -9.44 30.12
CA GLY A 71 -13.55 -9.87 31.52
C GLY A 71 -12.27 -10.68 31.81
N HIS A 72 -11.92 -11.63 30.91
CA HIS A 72 -10.70 -12.42 31.09
C HIS A 72 -9.40 -11.63 30.85
N LEU A 73 -9.45 -10.57 30.00
CA LEU A 73 -8.31 -9.66 29.87
C LEU A 73 -8.13 -8.82 31.16
N ASP A 74 -9.22 -8.41 31.82
CA ASP A 74 -9.17 -7.75 33.14
C ASP A 74 -8.64 -8.70 34.21
N ASP A 75 -9.07 -9.98 34.20
CA ASP A 75 -8.52 -11.01 35.06
C ASP A 75 -7.02 -11.19 34.85
N MET A 76 -6.56 -11.27 33.62
CA MET A 76 -5.14 -11.32 33.28
C MET A 76 -4.37 -10.13 33.85
N LEU A 77 -4.88 -8.91 33.69
CA LEU A 77 -4.26 -7.70 34.27
C LEU A 77 -4.16 -7.76 35.77
N ASN A 78 -5.20 -8.29 36.44
CA ASN A 78 -5.23 -8.41 37.89
C ASN A 78 -4.28 -9.49 38.40
N VAL A 79 -4.23 -10.64 37.74
CA VAL A 79 -3.29 -11.74 38.06
C VAL A 79 -1.85 -11.26 37.92
N VAL A 80 -1.49 -10.62 36.78
CA VAL A 80 -0.14 -10.06 36.56
C VAL A 80 0.20 -9.02 37.64
N SER A 81 -0.73 -8.10 37.97
CA SER A 81 -0.50 -7.08 38.98
C SER A 81 -0.36 -7.70 40.38
N GLY A 82 -1.08 -8.79 40.67
CA GLY A 82 -0.95 -9.58 41.88
C GLY A 82 0.45 -10.17 42.03
N SER A 83 0.91 -10.87 41.00
CA SER A 83 2.25 -11.46 40.96
C SER A 83 3.37 -10.42 41.06
N CYS A 84 3.21 -9.25 40.47
CA CYS A 84 4.17 -8.16 40.65
C CYS A 84 4.31 -7.72 42.09
N ARG A 85 3.20 -7.66 42.84
CA ARG A 85 3.20 -7.30 44.28
C ARG A 85 3.79 -8.40 45.15
N GLU A 86 3.39 -9.64 44.90
CA GLU A 86 3.84 -10.83 45.62
C GLU A 86 5.36 -11.00 45.55
N HIS A 87 5.95 -10.83 44.35
CA HIS A 87 7.38 -10.98 44.11
C HIS A 87 8.16 -9.66 44.27
N GLY A 88 7.52 -8.58 44.71
CA GLY A 88 8.17 -7.29 44.94
C GLY A 88 8.76 -6.63 43.70
N LEU A 89 8.18 -6.91 42.52
CA LEU A 89 8.62 -6.29 41.26
C LEU A 89 8.29 -4.80 41.27
N LYS A 90 9.27 -3.99 40.89
CA LYS A 90 9.15 -2.53 40.85
C LYS A 90 8.86 -2.00 39.43
N ASP A 91 9.11 -2.81 38.44
CA ASP A 91 8.86 -2.47 37.04
C ASP A 91 8.61 -3.75 36.22
N LEU A 92 7.88 -3.61 35.09
CA LEU A 92 7.53 -4.72 34.23
C LEU A 92 7.56 -4.24 32.76
N VAL A 93 8.13 -5.05 31.89
CA VAL A 93 8.02 -4.90 30.44
C VAL A 93 7.26 -6.08 29.85
N VAL A 94 6.40 -5.81 28.87
CA VAL A 94 5.64 -6.85 28.20
C VAL A 94 6.18 -7.05 26.77
N GLY A 95 6.42 -8.30 26.38
CA GLY A 95 6.76 -8.71 25.03
C GLY A 95 5.59 -9.43 24.37
N ILE A 96 5.12 -8.97 23.21
CA ILE A 96 4.04 -9.62 22.46
C ILE A 96 4.52 -9.95 21.06
N GLU A 97 4.31 -11.19 20.58
CA GLU A 97 4.58 -11.53 19.20
C GLU A 97 3.51 -10.96 18.27
N GLN A 98 3.94 -10.38 17.14
CA GLN A 98 3.06 -9.82 16.12
C GLN A 98 2.41 -10.91 15.27
N THR A 99 1.35 -11.55 15.77
CA THR A 99 0.61 -12.60 15.07
C THR A 99 -0.67 -12.03 14.45
N GLY A 100 -0.64 -11.71 13.17
CA GLY A 100 -1.77 -11.16 12.43
C GLY A 100 -2.40 -9.93 13.12
N ARG A 101 -3.68 -10.03 13.53
CA ARG A 101 -4.40 -9.00 14.28
C ARG A 101 -4.79 -9.42 15.70
N TYR A 102 -4.52 -10.66 16.07
CA TYR A 102 -4.99 -11.24 17.33
C TYR A 102 -4.33 -10.61 18.56
N HIS A 103 -3.10 -10.15 18.44
CA HIS A 103 -2.38 -9.44 19.50
C HIS A 103 -2.99 -8.09 19.90
N ARG A 104 -3.79 -7.45 19.04
CA ARG A 104 -4.24 -6.05 19.26
C ARG A 104 -5.12 -5.84 20.49
N PRO A 105 -6.15 -6.67 20.78
CA PRO A 105 -6.94 -6.52 22.01
C PRO A 105 -6.09 -6.68 23.27
N ILE A 106 -5.19 -7.67 23.27
CA ILE A 106 -4.29 -7.97 24.37
C ILE A 106 -3.31 -6.81 24.60
N LYS A 107 -2.69 -6.32 23.51
CA LYS A 107 -1.78 -5.16 23.56
C LYS A 107 -2.46 -3.95 24.21
N ARG A 108 -3.67 -3.58 23.77
CA ARG A 108 -4.40 -2.45 24.35
C ARG A 108 -4.70 -2.61 25.83
N ALA A 109 -5.07 -3.82 26.25
CA ALA A 109 -5.30 -4.11 27.67
C ALA A 109 -4.00 -3.91 28.46
N LEU A 110 -2.89 -4.50 28.02
CA LEU A 110 -1.60 -4.43 28.73
C LEU A 110 -0.96 -3.03 28.70
N GLU A 111 -1.10 -2.28 27.60
CA GLU A 111 -0.60 -0.89 27.51
C GLU A 111 -1.25 0.07 28.49
N SER A 112 -2.41 -0.28 29.04
CA SER A 112 -3.05 0.52 30.09
C SER A 112 -2.24 0.56 31.41
N ARG A 113 -1.35 -0.41 31.62
CA ARG A 113 -0.58 -0.56 32.87
C ARG A 113 0.93 -0.64 32.70
N TRP A 114 1.42 -1.20 31.57
CA TRP A 114 2.85 -1.49 31.36
C TRP A 114 3.32 -1.11 29.97
N GLU A 115 4.63 -0.98 29.84
CA GLU A 115 5.26 -0.81 28.53
C GLU A 115 5.19 -2.11 27.72
N VAL A 116 4.65 -2.03 26.50
CA VAL A 116 4.52 -3.18 25.60
C VAL A 116 5.50 -3.06 24.43
N LYS A 117 6.33 -4.09 24.27
CA LYS A 117 7.25 -4.24 23.14
C LYS A 117 6.71 -5.29 22.17
N MET A 118 6.75 -4.98 20.89
CA MET A 118 6.37 -5.93 19.85
C MET A 118 7.56 -6.73 19.37
N ILE A 119 7.43 -8.06 19.40
CA ILE A 119 8.45 -8.99 18.92
C ILE A 119 8.08 -9.43 17.51
N HIS A 120 9.02 -9.30 16.59
CA HIS A 120 8.79 -9.77 15.22
C HIS A 120 8.91 -11.31 15.16
N PRO A 121 7.98 -12.06 14.51
CA PRO A 121 8.00 -13.53 14.44
C PRO A 121 9.32 -14.15 13.98
N PHE A 122 10.07 -13.41 13.14
CA PHE A 122 11.42 -13.83 12.73
C PHE A 122 12.40 -13.91 13.91
N VAL A 123 12.29 -13.00 14.88
CA VAL A 123 13.17 -12.99 16.06
C VAL A 123 12.88 -14.19 16.95
N THR A 124 11.59 -14.47 17.25
CA THR A 124 11.16 -15.65 17.98
C THR A 124 11.69 -16.93 17.32
N LYS A 125 11.47 -17.04 16.00
CA LYS A 125 11.98 -18.18 15.22
C LYS A 125 13.50 -18.36 15.34
N GLN A 126 14.27 -17.29 15.28
CA GLN A 126 15.75 -17.36 15.35
C GLN A 126 16.25 -17.73 16.75
N LEU A 127 15.62 -17.22 17.79
CA LEU A 127 16.01 -17.49 19.17
C LEU A 127 15.56 -18.88 19.66
N ARG A 128 14.53 -19.45 19.07
CA ARG A 128 14.12 -20.84 19.31
C ARG A 128 15.13 -21.86 18.78
N GLN A 129 15.70 -21.63 17.60
CA GLN A 129 16.57 -22.60 16.92
C GLN A 129 17.79 -23.06 17.73
N PRO A 130 18.56 -22.19 18.44
CA PRO A 130 19.71 -22.64 19.21
C PRO A 130 19.35 -23.54 20.40
N ALA A 131 18.19 -23.33 21.02
CA ALA A 131 17.79 -24.06 22.23
C ALA A 131 16.98 -25.32 21.88
N SER A 132 16.13 -25.27 20.85
CA SER A 132 15.23 -26.37 20.49
C SER A 132 15.12 -26.49 18.97
N PRO A 133 16.16 -27.01 18.28
CA PRO A 133 16.17 -27.12 16.82
C PRO A 133 15.03 -27.98 16.30
N GLY A 134 14.18 -27.39 15.43
CA GLY A 134 13.07 -28.10 14.80
C GLY A 134 11.84 -28.34 15.69
N VAL A 135 11.88 -27.98 16.96
CA VAL A 135 10.73 -28.09 17.89
C VAL A 135 9.95 -26.77 17.89
N LYS A 136 8.63 -26.88 17.84
CA LYS A 136 7.71 -25.75 18.01
C LYS A 136 6.59 -26.16 18.95
N THR A 137 6.60 -25.58 20.14
CA THR A 137 5.50 -25.61 21.13
C THR A 137 5.30 -24.20 21.64
N ASP A 138 4.14 -23.92 22.23
CA ASP A 138 3.84 -22.59 22.76
C ASP A 138 4.83 -22.21 23.87
N GLY A 139 5.20 -23.16 24.75
CA GLY A 139 6.22 -22.93 25.80
C GLY A 139 7.59 -22.56 25.21
N VAL A 140 8.07 -23.26 24.19
CA VAL A 140 9.35 -22.94 23.52
C VAL A 140 9.29 -21.57 22.82
N ASP A 141 8.13 -21.18 22.29
CA ASP A 141 7.95 -19.85 21.71
C ASP A 141 7.96 -18.76 22.79
N LEU A 142 7.32 -18.99 23.96
CA LEU A 142 7.38 -18.06 25.11
C LEU A 142 8.81 -17.87 25.63
N GLU A 143 9.58 -18.95 25.82
CA GLU A 143 11.00 -18.85 26.18
C GLU A 143 11.82 -18.05 25.18
N ALA A 144 11.60 -18.27 23.87
CA ALA A 144 12.29 -17.51 22.82
C ALA A 144 11.91 -16.02 22.83
N MET A 145 10.65 -15.71 23.15
CA MET A 145 10.16 -14.34 23.28
C MET A 145 10.74 -13.65 24.52
N ASP A 146 10.86 -14.36 25.65
CA ASP A 146 11.50 -13.87 26.85
C ASP A 146 12.97 -13.50 26.57
N ARG A 147 13.73 -14.42 25.99
CA ARG A 147 15.12 -14.16 25.54
C ARG A 147 15.20 -12.97 24.56
N ALA A 148 14.18 -12.79 23.71
CA ALA A 148 14.13 -11.66 22.80
C ALA A 148 14.06 -10.33 23.55
N ILE A 149 13.15 -10.21 24.53
CA ILE A 149 12.98 -8.99 25.33
C ILE A 149 14.23 -8.70 26.16
N ILE A 150 14.73 -9.70 26.92
CA ILE A 150 15.95 -9.57 27.73
C ILE A 150 17.16 -9.15 26.86
N SER A 151 17.21 -9.68 25.63
CA SER A 151 18.24 -9.31 24.65
C SER A 151 17.98 -7.97 23.94
N GLY A 152 16.87 -7.29 24.20
CA GLY A 152 16.54 -5.97 23.62
C GLY A 152 16.07 -6.01 22.17
N TYR A 153 15.35 -7.06 21.74
CA TYR A 153 14.81 -7.20 20.39
C TYR A 153 13.36 -6.70 20.21
N GLY A 154 12.69 -6.28 21.27
CA GLY A 154 11.35 -5.72 21.17
C GLY A 154 11.36 -4.29 20.64
N ASP A 155 10.44 -3.98 19.75
CA ASP A 155 10.25 -2.65 19.16
C ASP A 155 9.02 -1.95 19.76
N ASP A 156 9.11 -0.63 19.97
CA ASP A 156 7.96 0.20 20.26
C ASP A 156 7.09 0.31 19.03
N GLN A 157 6.02 -0.44 18.96
CA GLN A 157 5.06 -0.27 17.88
C GLN A 157 4.09 0.86 18.24
N ARG A 158 4.34 2.04 17.70
CA ARG A 158 3.37 3.13 17.74
C ARG A 158 2.16 2.73 16.90
N GLU A 159 0.97 2.84 17.46
CA GLU A 159 -0.24 2.70 16.68
C GLU A 159 -0.27 3.77 15.57
N LEU A 160 -0.63 3.35 14.37
CA LEU A 160 -0.86 4.31 13.30
C LEU A 160 -2.08 5.16 13.65
N PRO A 161 -2.04 6.48 13.47
CA PRO A 161 -3.23 7.32 13.59
C PRO A 161 -4.38 6.74 12.78
N LEU A 162 -5.60 6.90 13.26
CA LEU A 162 -6.80 6.31 12.67
C LEU A 162 -6.94 6.59 11.15
N LEU A 163 -6.58 7.81 10.73
CA LEU A 163 -6.50 8.18 9.31
C LEU A 163 -5.67 7.18 8.50
N TYR A 164 -4.42 6.99 8.90
CA TYR A 164 -3.49 6.11 8.16
C TYR A 164 -3.89 4.65 8.26
N THR A 165 -4.49 4.24 9.39
CA THR A 165 -5.03 2.88 9.55
C THR A 165 -6.17 2.63 8.56
N LYS A 166 -7.15 3.52 8.46
CA LYS A 166 -8.26 3.43 7.51
C LYS A 166 -7.74 3.48 6.07
N TRP A 167 -6.86 4.42 5.77
CA TRP A 167 -6.26 4.57 4.45
C TRP A 167 -5.53 3.30 3.99
N GLN A 168 -4.70 2.73 4.85
CA GLN A 168 -3.97 1.49 4.57
C GLN A 168 -4.92 0.31 4.31
N LEU A 169 -6.01 0.20 5.09
CA LEU A 169 -7.01 -0.84 4.90
C LEU A 169 -7.69 -0.73 3.53
N ILE A 170 -8.09 0.47 3.12
CA ILE A 170 -8.73 0.74 1.82
C ILE A 170 -7.76 0.43 0.67
N ASN A 171 -6.50 0.91 0.77
CA ASN A 171 -5.52 0.64 -0.27
C ASN A 171 -5.26 -0.85 -0.44
N ARG A 172 -5.09 -1.59 0.65
CA ARG A 172 -4.87 -3.05 0.61
C ARG A 172 -6.07 -3.79 0.05
N ALA A 173 -7.29 -3.38 0.39
CA ALA A 173 -8.51 -3.95 -0.20
C ALA A 173 -8.57 -3.69 -1.72
N ARG A 174 -8.16 -2.50 -2.17
CA ARG A 174 -8.04 -2.17 -3.60
C ARG A 174 -7.03 -3.08 -4.30
N GLU A 175 -5.82 -3.21 -3.76
CA GLU A 175 -4.76 -4.06 -4.33
C GLU A 175 -5.23 -5.52 -4.45
N ASP A 176 -5.83 -6.05 -3.37
CA ASP A 176 -6.37 -7.41 -3.36
C ASP A 176 -7.49 -7.59 -4.42
N ALA A 177 -8.34 -6.58 -4.63
CA ALA A 177 -9.37 -6.61 -5.67
C ALA A 177 -8.79 -6.56 -7.08
N VAL A 178 -7.75 -5.74 -7.32
CA VAL A 178 -7.01 -5.68 -8.58
C VAL A 178 -6.37 -7.03 -8.91
N ASP A 179 -5.71 -7.65 -7.93
CA ASP A 179 -5.07 -8.95 -8.11
C ASP A 179 -6.08 -10.07 -8.40
N ARG A 180 -7.22 -10.08 -7.68
CA ARG A 180 -8.31 -11.03 -7.94
C ARG A 180 -8.87 -10.84 -9.35
N ARG A 181 -9.12 -9.59 -9.77
CA ARG A 181 -9.61 -9.28 -11.12
C ARG A 181 -8.62 -9.73 -12.19
N ARG A 182 -7.32 -9.53 -11.99
CA ARG A 182 -6.27 -9.98 -12.90
C ARG A 182 -6.28 -11.51 -13.06
N ARG A 183 -6.33 -12.25 -11.94
CA ARG A 183 -6.38 -13.72 -11.96
C ARG A 183 -7.63 -14.25 -12.66
N LEU A 184 -8.80 -13.63 -12.40
CA LEU A 184 -10.03 -13.99 -13.09
C LEU A 184 -9.96 -13.75 -14.60
N LYS A 185 -9.36 -12.63 -15.04
CA LYS A 185 -9.15 -12.36 -16.46
C LYS A 185 -8.29 -13.46 -17.12
N GLN A 186 -7.22 -13.91 -16.47
CA GLN A 186 -6.38 -15.01 -16.98
C GLN A 186 -7.18 -16.31 -17.10
N GLN A 187 -7.93 -16.69 -16.06
CA GLN A 187 -8.80 -17.89 -16.12
C GLN A 187 -9.88 -17.78 -17.19
N CYS A 188 -10.43 -16.58 -17.39
CA CYS A 188 -11.40 -16.34 -18.46
C CYS A 188 -10.78 -16.47 -19.85
N GLN A 189 -9.51 -16.09 -20.04
CA GLN A 189 -8.82 -16.26 -21.30
C GLN A 189 -8.74 -17.73 -21.72
N GLU A 190 -8.34 -18.59 -20.78
CA GLU A 190 -8.27 -20.05 -20.99
C GLU A 190 -9.66 -20.64 -21.31
N ARG A 191 -10.69 -20.24 -20.56
CA ARG A 191 -12.05 -20.70 -20.78
C ARG A 191 -12.63 -20.23 -22.12
N LEU A 192 -12.36 -18.96 -22.50
CA LEU A 192 -12.78 -18.43 -23.79
C LEU A 192 -12.17 -19.26 -24.93
N HIS A 193 -10.90 -19.61 -24.81
CA HIS A 193 -10.23 -20.46 -25.78
C HIS A 193 -10.89 -21.85 -25.89
N ALA A 194 -11.39 -22.41 -24.80
CA ALA A 194 -12.04 -23.74 -24.81
C ALA A 194 -13.38 -23.76 -25.59
N PHE A 195 -14.15 -22.67 -25.62
CA PHE A 195 -15.42 -22.63 -26.36
C PHE A 195 -15.41 -21.80 -27.65
N MET A 196 -14.43 -20.89 -27.80
CA MET A 196 -14.18 -20.07 -28.99
C MET A 196 -12.67 -19.96 -29.23
N PRO A 197 -12.02 -21.03 -29.73
CA PRO A 197 -10.57 -21.07 -29.91
C PRO A 197 -10.09 -19.94 -30.84
N GLY A 198 -9.09 -19.16 -30.41
CA GLY A 198 -8.52 -18.05 -31.19
C GLY A 198 -9.34 -16.76 -31.20
N TYR A 199 -10.58 -16.74 -30.69
CA TYR A 199 -11.41 -15.53 -30.69
C TYR A 199 -10.76 -14.37 -29.94
N GLY A 200 -10.13 -14.64 -28.79
CA GLY A 200 -9.48 -13.62 -27.96
C GLY A 200 -8.35 -12.89 -28.69
N GLU A 201 -7.66 -13.56 -29.60
CA GLU A 201 -6.52 -13.05 -30.38
C GLU A 201 -6.94 -12.03 -31.45
N LEU A 202 -8.23 -11.90 -31.72
CA LEU A 202 -8.75 -10.90 -32.65
C LEU A 202 -8.70 -9.48 -32.08
N PHE A 203 -8.45 -9.33 -30.78
CA PHE A 203 -8.54 -8.07 -30.06
C PHE A 203 -7.28 -7.83 -29.23
N ASP A 204 -6.53 -6.76 -29.52
CA ASP A 204 -5.37 -6.35 -28.74
C ASP A 204 -5.74 -6.07 -27.26
N HIS A 205 -6.96 -5.57 -27.04
CA HIS A 205 -7.51 -5.21 -25.74
C HIS A 205 -8.91 -5.80 -25.54
N LEU A 206 -9.02 -7.15 -25.51
CA LEU A 206 -10.30 -7.85 -25.36
C LEU A 206 -11.11 -7.35 -24.16
N TRP A 207 -10.46 -7.19 -23.00
CA TRP A 207 -11.11 -6.79 -21.74
C TRP A 207 -11.58 -5.34 -21.70
N GLU A 208 -11.15 -4.51 -22.66
CA GLU A 208 -11.52 -3.12 -22.84
C GLU A 208 -12.48 -2.94 -24.02
N THR A 209 -12.89 -4.05 -24.63
CA THR A 209 -13.80 -4.08 -25.78
C THR A 209 -15.13 -4.75 -25.38
N PRO A 210 -16.07 -4.03 -24.71
CA PRO A 210 -17.34 -4.60 -24.23
C PRO A 210 -18.16 -5.28 -25.33
N ALA A 211 -18.09 -4.78 -26.57
CA ALA A 211 -18.77 -5.39 -27.71
C ALA A 211 -18.21 -6.79 -28.03
N ALA A 212 -16.90 -7.01 -27.92
CA ALA A 212 -16.30 -8.31 -28.11
C ALA A 212 -16.71 -9.30 -27.00
N LEU A 213 -16.72 -8.85 -25.76
CA LEU A 213 -17.17 -9.67 -24.62
C LEU A 213 -18.64 -10.06 -24.77
N MET A 214 -19.50 -9.12 -25.21
CA MET A 214 -20.91 -9.37 -25.46
C MET A 214 -21.14 -10.37 -26.59
N ILE A 215 -20.38 -10.28 -27.69
CA ILE A 215 -20.43 -11.26 -28.79
C ILE A 215 -20.07 -12.67 -28.27
N ALA A 216 -18.98 -12.82 -27.53
CA ALA A 216 -18.57 -14.09 -26.97
C ALA A 216 -19.61 -14.65 -25.99
N GLU A 217 -20.17 -13.81 -25.12
CA GLU A 217 -21.19 -14.20 -24.14
C GLU A 217 -22.49 -14.63 -24.84
N HIS A 218 -22.95 -13.85 -25.81
CA HIS A 218 -24.26 -14.08 -26.43
C HIS A 218 -24.23 -15.27 -27.40
N TYR A 219 -23.30 -15.30 -28.35
CA TYR A 219 -23.25 -16.33 -29.37
C TYR A 219 -22.57 -17.62 -28.87
N GLY A 220 -21.44 -17.51 -28.20
CA GLY A 220 -20.75 -18.62 -27.49
C GLY A 220 -20.25 -19.73 -28.40
N SER A 221 -20.30 -19.59 -29.73
CA SER A 221 -19.69 -20.52 -30.71
C SER A 221 -19.53 -19.83 -32.06
N ALA A 222 -18.55 -20.30 -32.85
CA ALA A 222 -18.33 -19.87 -34.22
C ALA A 222 -19.52 -20.18 -35.12
N SER A 223 -20.13 -21.36 -35.00
CA SER A 223 -21.27 -21.77 -35.78
C SER A 223 -22.50 -20.87 -35.60
N ARG A 224 -22.81 -20.47 -34.40
CA ARG A 224 -23.90 -19.49 -34.14
C ARG A 224 -23.62 -18.12 -34.72
N LEU A 225 -22.37 -17.67 -34.68
CA LEU A 225 -21.96 -16.41 -35.31
C LEU A 225 -22.13 -16.45 -36.83
N LEU A 226 -21.79 -17.56 -37.46
CA LEU A 226 -21.97 -17.74 -38.92
C LEU A 226 -23.44 -17.80 -39.31
N ALA A 227 -24.27 -18.44 -38.49
CA ALA A 227 -25.70 -18.56 -38.73
C ALA A 227 -26.48 -17.24 -38.57
N THR A 228 -25.85 -16.23 -37.96
CA THR A 228 -26.46 -14.91 -37.69
C THR A 228 -26.02 -13.90 -38.75
N ASP A 229 -26.96 -13.10 -39.26
CA ASP A 229 -26.61 -12.04 -40.19
C ASP A 229 -25.82 -10.90 -39.55
N THR A 230 -24.98 -10.24 -40.34
CA THR A 230 -24.13 -9.13 -39.88
C THR A 230 -24.94 -7.97 -39.31
N ASP A 231 -26.06 -7.65 -39.96
CA ASP A 231 -26.89 -6.53 -39.53
C ASP A 231 -27.63 -6.86 -38.21
N GLU A 232 -28.03 -8.11 -37.99
CA GLU A 232 -28.57 -8.57 -36.70
C GLU A 232 -27.53 -8.42 -35.57
N ILE A 233 -26.25 -8.76 -35.83
CA ILE A 233 -25.17 -8.56 -34.85
C ILE A 233 -25.05 -7.07 -34.49
N VAL A 234 -25.07 -6.19 -35.51
CA VAL A 234 -24.99 -4.73 -35.32
C VAL A 234 -26.17 -4.18 -34.51
N GLU A 235 -27.40 -4.62 -34.84
CA GLU A 235 -28.60 -4.18 -34.13
C GLU A 235 -28.59 -4.64 -32.66
N ARG A 236 -28.16 -5.84 -32.41
CA ARG A 236 -28.03 -6.38 -31.05
C ARG A 236 -26.99 -5.64 -30.22
N LEU A 237 -25.86 -5.28 -30.81
CA LEU A 237 -24.87 -4.42 -30.18
C LEU A 237 -25.45 -3.03 -29.85
N ARG A 238 -26.16 -2.43 -30.81
CA ARG A 238 -26.84 -1.11 -30.63
C ARG A 238 -27.89 -1.15 -29.51
N ALA A 239 -28.70 -2.22 -29.45
CA ALA A 239 -29.69 -2.41 -28.40
C ALA A 239 -29.07 -2.46 -26.98
N LYS A 240 -27.78 -2.83 -26.89
CA LYS A 240 -26.98 -2.80 -25.64
C LYS A 240 -26.19 -1.51 -25.45
N GLY A 241 -26.37 -0.52 -26.33
CA GLY A 241 -25.58 0.73 -26.31
C GLY A 241 -24.11 0.54 -26.73
N LEU A 242 -23.77 -0.61 -27.33
CA LEU A 242 -22.44 -0.94 -27.75
C LEU A 242 -22.26 -0.67 -29.24
N ARG A 243 -20.99 -0.40 -29.64
CA ARG A 243 -20.63 -0.17 -31.04
C ARG A 243 -19.40 -1.01 -31.41
N MET A 244 -19.43 -1.55 -32.62
CA MET A 244 -18.28 -2.19 -33.25
C MET A 244 -18.27 -1.82 -34.74
N MET A 245 -17.10 -1.51 -35.27
CA MET A 245 -16.99 -1.15 -36.70
C MET A 245 -17.23 -2.37 -37.59
N ARG A 246 -17.90 -2.19 -38.73
CA ARG A 246 -18.17 -3.28 -39.68
C ARG A 246 -16.92 -4.09 -40.09
N PRO A 247 -15.75 -3.49 -40.35
CA PRO A 247 -14.53 -4.26 -40.65
C PRO A 247 -14.15 -5.22 -39.50
N THR A 248 -14.34 -4.82 -38.23
CA THR A 248 -14.06 -5.69 -37.09
C THR A 248 -15.07 -6.84 -37.01
N ILE A 249 -16.35 -6.58 -37.30
CA ILE A 249 -17.38 -7.64 -37.35
C ILE A 249 -17.07 -8.63 -38.49
N ASN A 250 -16.66 -8.14 -39.66
CA ASN A 250 -16.24 -8.99 -40.78
C ASN A 250 -15.04 -9.86 -40.42
N ARG A 251 -14.06 -9.32 -39.66
CA ARG A 251 -12.92 -10.07 -39.15
C ARG A 251 -13.36 -11.17 -38.17
N VAL A 252 -14.33 -10.88 -37.29
CA VAL A 252 -14.92 -11.87 -36.38
C VAL A 252 -15.63 -12.97 -37.17
N ARG A 253 -16.37 -12.65 -38.25
CA ARG A 253 -17.03 -13.63 -39.09
C ARG A 253 -16.02 -14.47 -39.91
N ALA A 254 -14.97 -13.85 -40.42
CA ALA A 254 -13.90 -14.57 -41.13
C ALA A 254 -13.20 -15.57 -40.18
N TRP A 255 -12.90 -15.16 -38.95
CA TRP A 255 -12.43 -16.10 -37.93
C TRP A 255 -13.43 -17.24 -37.69
N ALA A 256 -14.73 -16.93 -37.56
CA ALA A 256 -15.75 -17.93 -37.28
C ALA A 256 -15.87 -18.96 -38.42
N ALA A 257 -15.60 -18.59 -39.68
CA ALA A 257 -15.61 -19.47 -40.84
C ALA A 257 -14.47 -20.53 -40.83
N ASP A 258 -13.35 -20.18 -40.17
CA ASP A 258 -12.15 -21.03 -40.10
C ASP A 258 -11.78 -21.42 -38.65
N ALA A 259 -12.71 -21.24 -37.73
CA ALA A 259 -12.46 -21.51 -36.32
C ALA A 259 -12.27 -23.00 -36.05
N ALA A 260 -11.28 -23.33 -35.24
CA ALA A 260 -11.09 -24.68 -34.72
C ALA A 260 -12.31 -25.14 -33.89
N SER A 261 -12.50 -26.46 -33.81
CA SER A 261 -13.58 -27.05 -33.01
C SER A 261 -13.39 -26.72 -31.52
N ALA A 262 -14.50 -26.36 -30.88
CA ALA A 262 -14.51 -26.16 -29.42
C ALA A 262 -14.25 -27.47 -28.68
N ASP A 263 -13.72 -27.36 -27.46
CA ASP A 263 -13.56 -28.52 -26.58
C ASP A 263 -14.90 -29.18 -26.24
N PRO A 264 -14.95 -30.51 -25.95
CA PRO A 264 -16.17 -31.21 -25.53
C PRO A 264 -16.86 -30.55 -24.33
N GLY A 265 -16.11 -29.93 -23.42
CA GLY A 265 -16.61 -29.16 -22.27
C GLY A 265 -16.91 -27.67 -22.54
N GLY A 266 -16.93 -27.24 -23.81
CA GLY A 266 -17.05 -25.84 -24.20
C GLY A 266 -18.30 -25.14 -23.63
N ALA A 267 -19.46 -25.84 -23.65
CA ALA A 267 -20.70 -25.26 -23.10
C ALA A 267 -20.61 -24.94 -21.59
N LEU A 268 -19.99 -25.81 -20.80
CA LEU A 268 -19.75 -25.59 -19.37
C LEU A 268 -18.73 -24.49 -19.15
N ASN A 269 -17.64 -24.49 -19.93
CA ASN A 269 -16.63 -23.42 -19.88
C ASN A 269 -17.25 -22.05 -20.18
N ARG A 270 -18.14 -21.94 -21.16
CA ARG A 270 -18.89 -20.71 -21.46
C ARG A 270 -19.72 -20.25 -20.27
N ARG A 271 -20.47 -21.15 -19.61
CA ARG A 271 -21.29 -20.82 -18.44
C ARG A 271 -20.42 -20.25 -17.31
N ILE A 272 -19.33 -20.95 -16.95
CA ILE A 272 -18.40 -20.49 -15.91
C ILE A 272 -17.74 -19.17 -16.32
N TRP A 273 -17.41 -19.00 -17.59
CA TRP A 273 -16.85 -17.76 -18.13
C TRP A 273 -17.80 -16.58 -17.94
N SER A 274 -19.12 -16.75 -18.25
CA SER A 274 -20.13 -15.70 -18.01
C SER A 274 -20.28 -15.34 -16.54
N ASP A 275 -20.22 -16.32 -15.62
CA ASP A 275 -20.25 -16.08 -14.18
C ASP A 275 -19.01 -15.29 -13.74
N ASN A 276 -17.84 -15.64 -14.25
CA ASN A 276 -16.59 -14.92 -13.96
C ASN A 276 -16.59 -13.50 -14.52
N LEU A 277 -17.22 -13.22 -15.68
CA LEU A 277 -17.38 -11.86 -16.19
C LEU A 277 -18.14 -10.97 -15.21
N ARG A 278 -19.21 -11.46 -14.62
CA ARG A 278 -19.98 -10.71 -13.59
C ARG A 278 -19.12 -10.40 -12.37
N LEU A 279 -18.26 -11.36 -11.95
CA LEU A 279 -17.31 -11.13 -10.86
C LEU A 279 -16.25 -10.08 -11.23
N ILE A 280 -15.73 -10.11 -12.46
CA ILE A 280 -14.77 -9.11 -12.98
C ILE A 280 -15.39 -7.71 -12.95
N GLU A 281 -16.65 -7.57 -13.39
CA GLU A 281 -17.38 -6.29 -13.33
C GLU A 281 -17.62 -5.82 -11.90
N HIS A 282 -18.01 -6.74 -11.00
CA HIS A 282 -18.19 -6.43 -9.59
C HIS A 282 -16.90 -5.92 -8.95
N LEU A 283 -15.79 -6.63 -9.17
CA LEU A 283 -14.47 -6.18 -8.71
C LEU A 283 -14.06 -4.84 -9.32
N GLY A 284 -14.44 -4.57 -10.58
CA GLY A 284 -14.24 -3.25 -11.21
C GLY A 284 -14.94 -2.12 -10.45
N ARG A 285 -16.20 -2.33 -10.06
CA ARG A 285 -16.96 -1.36 -9.24
C ARG A 285 -16.35 -1.17 -7.86
N ASP A 286 -15.91 -2.26 -7.22
CA ASP A 286 -15.25 -2.19 -5.91
C ASP A 286 -13.92 -1.42 -5.99
N ILE A 287 -13.10 -1.66 -7.01
CA ILE A 287 -11.85 -0.93 -7.23
C ILE A 287 -12.14 0.57 -7.35
N THR A 288 -13.11 0.97 -8.19
CA THR A 288 -13.48 2.38 -8.34
C THR A 288 -13.95 2.98 -7.01
N ARG A 289 -14.73 2.25 -6.21
CA ARG A 289 -15.16 2.69 -4.87
C ARG A 289 -13.97 2.91 -3.93
N TYR A 290 -13.01 1.97 -3.90
CA TYR A 290 -11.80 2.12 -3.10
C TYR A 290 -10.92 3.29 -3.58
N GLU A 291 -10.83 3.53 -4.89
CA GLU A 291 -10.09 4.64 -5.46
C GLU A 291 -10.70 6.00 -5.12
N ARG A 292 -12.04 6.11 -5.03
CA ARG A 292 -12.70 7.30 -4.48
C ARG A 292 -12.29 7.56 -3.03
N SER A 293 -12.35 6.55 -2.17
CA SER A 293 -11.96 6.68 -0.77
C SER A 293 -10.46 6.99 -0.63
N LEU A 294 -9.62 6.36 -1.43
CA LEU A 294 -8.17 6.60 -1.48
C LEU A 294 -7.86 8.06 -1.85
N THR A 295 -8.60 8.63 -2.82
CA THR A 295 -8.50 10.04 -3.21
C THR A 295 -8.79 10.97 -2.04
N ALA A 296 -9.81 10.66 -1.24
CA ALA A 296 -10.17 11.45 -0.07
C ALA A 296 -9.06 11.42 0.99
N TYR A 297 -8.50 10.25 1.30
CA TYR A 297 -7.39 10.15 2.26
C TYR A 297 -6.12 10.86 1.76
N LEU A 298 -5.82 10.75 0.47
CA LEU A 298 -4.67 11.42 -0.12
C LEU A 298 -4.79 12.95 0.02
N ALA A 299 -5.96 13.51 -0.27
CA ALA A 299 -6.23 14.95 -0.17
C ALA A 299 -6.04 15.51 1.26
N LEU A 300 -6.20 14.67 2.29
CA LEU A 300 -6.06 15.02 3.71
C LEU A 300 -4.61 14.97 4.21
N THR A 301 -3.66 14.55 3.40
CA THR A 301 -2.28 14.31 3.83
C THR A 301 -1.27 15.01 2.94
N PRO A 302 -0.07 15.36 3.44
CA PRO A 302 0.98 15.96 2.62
C PRO A 302 1.44 15.08 1.43
N PHE A 303 1.06 13.80 1.41
CA PHE A 303 1.37 12.92 0.29
C PHE A 303 0.69 13.34 -1.02
N VAL A 304 -0.36 14.18 -0.97
CA VAL A 304 -0.98 14.77 -2.16
C VAL A 304 0.03 15.59 -2.99
N LEU A 305 1.06 16.16 -2.36
CA LEU A 305 2.12 16.92 -3.02
C LEU A 305 2.93 16.07 -4.03
N LEU A 306 2.94 14.75 -3.86
CA LEU A 306 3.60 13.83 -4.80
C LEU A 306 2.97 13.86 -6.19
N LEU A 307 1.72 14.31 -6.32
CA LEU A 307 1.06 14.51 -7.61
C LEU A 307 1.77 15.57 -8.49
N GLY A 308 2.54 16.47 -7.89
CA GLY A 308 3.41 17.41 -8.59
C GLY A 308 4.57 16.73 -9.34
N ILE A 309 4.87 15.47 -9.06
CA ILE A 309 5.92 14.70 -9.75
C ILE A 309 5.32 14.13 -11.05
N PRO A 310 5.87 14.44 -12.24
CA PRO A 310 5.48 13.76 -13.49
C PRO A 310 5.65 12.24 -13.36
N GLY A 311 4.66 11.46 -13.81
CA GLY A 311 4.64 10.00 -13.65
C GLY A 311 4.01 9.48 -12.36
N VAL A 312 3.73 10.35 -11.36
CA VAL A 312 2.98 9.97 -10.15
C VAL A 312 1.51 10.36 -10.33
N ASN A 313 0.60 9.42 -10.09
CA ASN A 313 -0.85 9.60 -10.13
C ASN A 313 -1.48 9.40 -8.74
N VAL A 314 -2.80 9.62 -8.64
CA VAL A 314 -3.53 9.52 -7.36
C VAL A 314 -3.43 8.13 -6.74
N VAL A 315 -3.52 7.08 -7.56
CA VAL A 315 -3.45 5.69 -7.10
C VAL A 315 -2.06 5.36 -6.56
N SER A 316 -1.01 5.70 -7.31
CA SER A 316 0.37 5.40 -6.91
C SER A 316 0.82 6.24 -5.71
N ALA A 317 0.46 7.53 -5.65
CA ALA A 317 0.70 8.38 -4.48
C ALA A 317 -0.06 7.86 -3.24
N GLY A 318 -1.32 7.42 -3.45
CA GLY A 318 -2.17 6.85 -2.42
C GLY A 318 -1.64 5.53 -1.87
N GLY A 319 -1.20 4.63 -2.75
CA GLY A 319 -0.58 3.36 -2.39
C GLY A 319 0.70 3.57 -1.58
N TYR A 320 1.58 4.42 -2.07
CA TYR A 320 2.83 4.77 -1.39
C TYR A 320 2.57 5.40 -0.01
N GLY A 321 1.75 6.45 0.06
CA GLY A 321 1.50 7.19 1.30
C GLY A 321 0.83 6.33 2.38
N SER A 322 -0.09 5.46 1.99
CA SER A 322 -0.78 4.55 2.92
C SER A 322 0.18 3.53 3.57
N GLU A 323 1.16 3.02 2.82
CA GLU A 323 2.14 2.06 3.31
C GLU A 323 3.32 2.73 4.04
N VAL A 324 3.69 3.95 3.67
CA VAL A 324 4.66 4.76 4.43
C VAL A 324 4.07 5.15 5.78
N GLY A 325 2.82 5.61 5.83
CA GLY A 325 2.23 6.15 7.05
C GLY A 325 2.75 7.56 7.38
N PRO A 326 2.60 8.04 8.62
CA PRO A 326 3.07 9.38 9.00
C PRO A 326 4.56 9.54 8.71
N ILE A 327 4.91 10.58 7.95
CA ILE A 327 6.31 10.83 7.57
C ILE A 327 7.18 11.15 8.80
N SER A 328 6.58 11.68 9.85
CA SER A 328 7.24 11.97 11.15
C SER A 328 7.79 10.72 11.85
N ASN A 329 7.33 9.52 11.47
CA ASN A 329 7.88 8.26 12.01
C ASN A 329 9.29 7.94 11.48
N TYR A 330 9.78 8.70 10.50
CA TYR A 330 11.06 8.47 9.86
C TYR A 330 12.04 9.61 10.15
N ILE A 331 13.17 9.29 10.77
CA ILE A 331 14.23 10.27 11.05
C ILE A 331 14.94 10.68 9.75
N LYS A 332 15.03 9.78 8.78
CA LYS A 332 15.73 10.00 7.51
C LYS A 332 15.14 9.13 6.38
N PRO A 333 15.31 9.54 5.12
CA PRO A 333 14.75 8.82 3.96
C PRO A 333 15.18 7.35 3.88
N SER A 334 16.41 7.01 4.30
CA SER A 334 16.91 5.64 4.25
C SER A 334 16.15 4.67 5.15
N ASN A 335 15.39 5.16 6.15
CA ASN A 335 14.52 4.33 6.97
C ASN A 335 13.33 3.79 6.15
N ILE A 336 12.82 4.57 5.18
CA ILE A 336 11.77 4.14 4.25
C ILE A 336 12.33 3.01 3.36
N ASN A 337 13.56 3.19 2.82
CA ASN A 337 14.23 2.14 2.03
C ASN A 337 14.42 0.86 2.84
N GLY A 338 14.81 0.98 4.11
CA GLY A 338 14.94 -0.15 5.03
C GLY A 338 13.64 -0.88 5.26
N ARG A 339 12.53 -0.14 5.44
CA ARG A 339 11.18 -0.70 5.61
C ARG A 339 10.70 -1.44 4.35
N ALA A 340 10.96 -0.89 3.16
CA ALA A 340 10.63 -1.50 1.89
C ALA A 340 11.57 -2.66 1.48
N GLY A 341 12.72 -2.83 2.17
CA GLY A 341 13.73 -3.82 1.79
C GLY A 341 14.44 -3.49 0.47
N LEU A 342 14.58 -2.21 0.14
CA LEU A 342 15.21 -1.72 -1.09
C LEU A 342 16.74 -1.62 -0.94
N PHE A 343 17.36 -2.70 -0.46
CA PHE A 343 18.80 -2.83 -0.35
C PHE A 343 19.21 -4.29 -0.56
N PRO A 344 20.39 -4.53 -1.16
CA PRO A 344 20.89 -5.87 -1.37
C PRO A 344 21.35 -6.49 -0.05
N SER A 345 21.26 -7.80 0.04
CA SER A 345 21.99 -8.55 1.07
C SER A 345 23.49 -8.45 0.80
N ARG A 346 24.27 -8.39 1.86
CA ARG A 346 25.74 -8.38 1.79
C ARG A 346 26.27 -9.59 2.52
N TYR A 347 27.12 -10.32 1.86
CA TYR A 347 27.92 -11.38 2.47
C TYR A 347 29.38 -10.96 2.41
N GLN A 348 30.02 -10.95 3.56
CA GLN A 348 31.44 -10.65 3.67
C GLN A 348 32.09 -11.70 4.56
N SER A 349 33.11 -12.39 4.04
CA SER A 349 33.92 -13.34 4.77
C SER A 349 35.32 -13.28 4.16
N ASP A 350 36.33 -12.98 4.98
CA ASP A 350 37.74 -12.87 4.62
C ASP A 350 37.97 -12.19 3.25
N GLU A 351 38.34 -12.91 2.23
CA GLU A 351 38.58 -12.40 0.87
C GLU A 351 37.30 -12.19 0.04
N THR A 352 36.14 -12.64 0.53
CA THR A 352 34.89 -12.55 -0.20
C THR A 352 34.05 -11.39 0.30
N ASP A 353 33.77 -10.41 -0.56
CA ASP A 353 32.81 -9.34 -0.30
C ASP A 353 31.74 -9.27 -1.42
N CYS A 354 30.59 -9.87 -1.19
CA CYS A 354 29.43 -9.86 -2.08
C CYS A 354 28.43 -8.80 -1.62
N ALA A 355 28.59 -7.57 -2.11
CA ALA A 355 27.72 -6.45 -1.77
C ALA A 355 26.43 -6.39 -2.60
N ASP A 356 26.33 -7.12 -3.70
CA ASP A 356 25.24 -7.10 -4.68
C ASP A 356 24.40 -8.40 -4.63
N GLY A 357 24.08 -8.88 -3.42
CA GLY A 357 23.21 -10.04 -3.21
C GLY A 357 21.74 -9.74 -3.57
N PRO A 358 20.84 -10.73 -3.42
CA PRO A 358 19.41 -10.52 -3.60
C PRO A 358 18.87 -9.48 -2.62
N MET A 359 17.76 -8.83 -2.96
CA MET A 359 17.10 -7.89 -2.06
C MET A 359 16.65 -8.59 -0.77
N VAL A 360 16.80 -7.89 0.35
CA VAL A 360 16.44 -8.45 1.66
C VAL A 360 14.93 -8.71 1.73
N GLY A 361 14.56 -9.97 2.00
CA GLY A 361 13.19 -10.40 2.23
C GLY A 361 12.65 -10.03 3.62
N GLY A 362 11.40 -10.42 3.90
CA GLY A 362 10.78 -10.24 5.23
C GLY A 362 10.49 -8.79 5.62
N ARG A 363 10.43 -7.88 4.64
CA ARG A 363 10.10 -6.46 4.82
C ARG A 363 8.71 -6.14 4.25
N ASN A 364 8.30 -4.88 4.26
CA ASN A 364 7.01 -4.48 3.71
C ASN A 364 7.01 -4.61 2.17
N ALA A 365 6.50 -5.74 1.68
CA ALA A 365 6.43 -6.04 0.25
C ALA A 365 5.52 -5.05 -0.48
N ARG A 366 4.35 -4.68 0.10
CA ARG A 366 3.40 -3.73 -0.52
C ARG A 366 4.02 -2.35 -0.71
N LEU A 367 4.79 -1.86 0.26
CA LEU A 367 5.53 -0.61 0.10
C LEU A 367 6.58 -0.72 -1.02
N ARG A 368 7.29 -1.84 -1.10
CA ARG A 368 8.25 -2.07 -2.17
C ARG A 368 7.59 -2.08 -3.55
N ASP A 369 6.46 -2.78 -3.67
CA ASP A 369 5.72 -2.89 -4.93
C ASP A 369 5.16 -1.51 -5.35
N ALA A 370 4.60 -0.73 -4.42
CA ALA A 370 4.14 0.63 -4.67
C ALA A 370 5.28 1.56 -5.17
N VAL A 371 6.47 1.48 -4.55
CA VAL A 371 7.63 2.26 -5.02
C VAL A 371 8.10 1.80 -6.39
N MET A 372 8.12 0.49 -6.67
CA MET A 372 8.54 -0.04 -7.96
C MET A 372 7.56 0.33 -9.07
N GLU A 373 6.25 0.33 -8.82
CA GLU A 373 5.24 0.82 -9.75
C GLU A 373 5.47 2.30 -10.10
N ILE A 374 5.73 3.13 -9.10
CA ILE A 374 6.10 4.53 -9.32
C ILE A 374 7.35 4.64 -10.18
N VAL A 375 8.40 3.88 -9.90
CA VAL A 375 9.65 3.91 -10.67
C VAL A 375 9.42 3.60 -12.15
N MET A 376 8.59 2.61 -12.47
CA MET A 376 8.25 2.29 -13.87
C MET A 376 7.58 3.47 -14.57
N ASN A 377 6.64 4.14 -13.90
CA ASN A 377 6.00 5.34 -14.44
C ASN A 377 6.96 6.54 -14.55
N LEU A 378 7.89 6.70 -13.62
CA LEU A 378 8.90 7.77 -13.68
C LEU A 378 9.84 7.62 -14.86
N ILE A 379 10.21 6.38 -15.24
CA ILE A 379 11.02 6.11 -16.42
C ILE A 379 10.29 6.53 -17.71
N LEU A 380 8.96 6.41 -17.73
CA LEU A 380 8.16 6.70 -18.92
C LEU A 380 7.75 8.18 -19.04
N HIS A 381 7.58 8.87 -17.92
CA HIS A 381 6.87 10.16 -17.90
C HIS A 381 7.61 11.29 -17.16
N ASN A 382 8.88 11.08 -16.76
CA ASN A 382 9.63 12.09 -16.01
C ASN A 382 11.01 12.32 -16.62
N ASP A 383 11.22 13.45 -17.26
CA ASP A 383 12.45 13.79 -17.98
C ASP A 383 13.73 13.63 -17.12
N TYR A 384 13.65 14.01 -15.85
CA TYR A 384 14.76 13.85 -14.92
C TYR A 384 15.14 12.38 -14.68
N PHE A 385 14.13 11.51 -14.44
CA PHE A 385 14.37 10.09 -14.20
C PHE A 385 14.72 9.34 -15.49
N GLN A 386 14.16 9.75 -16.62
CA GLN A 386 14.53 9.23 -17.95
C GLN A 386 16.01 9.47 -18.24
N GLY A 387 16.45 10.74 -18.12
CA GLY A 387 17.84 11.10 -18.36
C GLY A 387 18.81 10.38 -17.41
N TRP A 388 18.42 10.29 -16.14
CA TRP A 388 19.22 9.56 -15.13
C TRP A 388 19.33 8.07 -15.46
N SER A 389 18.23 7.43 -15.86
CA SER A 389 18.18 6.01 -16.25
C SER A 389 19.02 5.75 -17.49
N ALA A 390 18.82 6.53 -18.55
CA ALA A 390 19.56 6.41 -19.80
C ALA A 390 21.08 6.50 -19.59
N LEU A 391 21.52 7.43 -18.76
CA LEU A 391 22.94 7.56 -18.42
C LEU A 391 23.50 6.29 -17.74
N ARG A 392 22.72 5.65 -16.85
CA ARG A 392 23.14 4.41 -16.16
C ARG A 392 23.14 3.20 -17.09
N VAL A 393 22.18 3.11 -18.00
CA VAL A 393 22.19 2.10 -19.07
C VAL A 393 23.45 2.24 -19.92
N LYS A 394 23.79 3.47 -20.34
CA LYS A 394 25.03 3.75 -21.07
C LYS A 394 26.31 3.32 -20.32
N HIS A 395 26.29 3.38 -18.98
CA HIS A 395 27.38 2.88 -18.12
C HIS A 395 27.30 1.37 -17.83
N GLY A 396 26.46 0.61 -18.52
CA GLY A 396 26.36 -0.84 -18.41
C GLY A 396 25.71 -1.35 -17.12
N TRP A 397 24.89 -0.53 -16.45
CA TRP A 397 24.17 -0.99 -15.27
C TRP A 397 23.00 -1.90 -15.67
N PRO A 398 22.82 -3.06 -14.99
CA PRO A 398 21.65 -3.89 -15.22
C PRO A 398 20.37 -3.19 -14.76
N MET A 399 19.26 -3.37 -15.50
CA MET A 399 17.99 -2.68 -15.23
C MET A 399 17.49 -2.86 -13.80
N ARG A 400 17.64 -4.04 -13.20
CA ARG A 400 17.26 -4.26 -11.79
C ARG A 400 18.00 -3.32 -10.83
N LYS A 401 19.29 -3.08 -11.05
CA LYS A 401 20.10 -2.15 -10.24
C LYS A 401 19.65 -0.71 -10.44
N ILE A 402 19.29 -0.35 -11.67
CA ILE A 402 18.76 0.97 -12.03
C ILE A 402 17.44 1.20 -11.29
N HIS A 403 16.48 0.28 -11.37
CA HIS A 403 15.18 0.41 -10.71
C HIS A 403 15.30 0.57 -9.19
N VAL A 404 16.11 -0.25 -8.52
CA VAL A 404 16.34 -0.13 -7.07
C VAL A 404 16.99 1.20 -6.71
N SER A 405 17.96 1.65 -7.50
CA SER A 405 18.62 2.94 -7.27
C SER A 405 17.67 4.13 -7.49
N MET A 406 16.77 4.02 -8.48
CA MET A 406 15.70 5.01 -8.69
C MET A 406 14.69 5.00 -7.57
N ALA A 407 14.28 3.83 -7.08
CA ALA A 407 13.40 3.68 -5.92
C ALA A 407 13.97 4.39 -4.68
N ASN A 408 15.26 4.19 -4.40
CA ASN A 408 15.96 4.86 -3.31
C ASN A 408 16.04 6.38 -3.51
N ARG A 409 16.20 6.83 -4.76
CA ARG A 409 16.21 8.25 -5.12
C ARG A 409 14.82 8.87 -5.00
N PHE A 410 13.79 8.20 -5.49
CA PHE A 410 12.40 8.61 -5.33
C PHE A 410 12.02 8.75 -3.85
N ASN A 411 12.32 7.75 -3.01
CA ASN A 411 12.03 7.81 -1.58
C ASN A 411 12.69 9.00 -0.89
N ARG A 412 13.89 9.39 -1.33
CA ARG A 412 14.57 10.59 -0.81
C ARG A 412 13.80 11.86 -1.21
N ILE A 413 13.44 11.98 -2.48
CA ILE A 413 12.67 13.12 -3.00
C ILE A 413 11.31 13.19 -2.31
N ALA A 414 10.57 12.09 -2.26
CA ALA A 414 9.25 11.99 -1.63
C ALA A 414 9.30 12.36 -0.14
N TYR A 415 10.33 11.89 0.59
CA TYR A 415 10.53 12.26 1.99
C TYR A 415 10.63 13.78 2.16
N HIS A 416 11.49 14.44 1.38
CA HIS A 416 11.69 15.88 1.50
C HIS A 416 10.46 16.68 1.07
N ILE A 417 9.76 16.26 0.02
CA ILE A 417 8.51 16.88 -0.42
C ILE A 417 7.46 16.81 0.70
N VAL A 418 7.23 15.62 1.24
CA VAL A 418 6.17 15.39 2.22
C VAL A 418 6.51 16.01 3.58
N ALA A 419 7.74 15.84 4.06
CA ALA A 419 8.18 16.37 5.36
C ALA A 419 8.31 17.90 5.34
N GLY A 420 8.84 18.46 4.25
CA GLY A 420 9.04 19.90 4.08
C GLY A 420 7.86 20.65 3.48
N ARG A 421 6.77 19.96 3.12
CA ARG A 421 5.62 20.50 2.37
C ARG A 421 6.07 21.35 1.17
N MET A 422 6.90 20.75 0.31
CA MET A 422 7.45 21.39 -0.89
C MET A 422 6.82 20.81 -2.15
N LEU A 423 6.85 21.54 -3.24
CA LEU A 423 6.54 21.01 -4.56
C LEU A 423 7.81 20.46 -5.23
N PHE A 424 7.61 19.47 -6.11
CA PHE A 424 8.69 18.98 -6.95
C PHE A 424 9.00 19.99 -8.05
N ASP A 425 10.19 20.57 -7.99
CA ASP A 425 10.71 21.49 -8.99
C ASP A 425 12.12 21.07 -9.39
N HIS A 426 12.33 20.86 -10.69
CA HIS A 426 13.63 20.48 -11.24
C HIS A 426 13.84 21.15 -12.60
N PRO A 427 15.01 21.74 -12.88
CA PRO A 427 15.27 22.46 -14.14
C PRO A 427 15.11 21.63 -15.41
N CYS A 428 15.24 20.30 -15.32
CA CYS A 428 15.06 19.39 -16.45
C CYS A 428 13.58 19.13 -16.81
N LEU A 429 12.61 19.64 -16.05
CA LEU A 429 11.21 19.39 -16.34
C LEU A 429 10.72 20.30 -17.48
N SER A 430 10.19 19.69 -18.53
CA SER A 430 9.55 20.39 -19.64
C SER A 430 8.23 21.04 -19.22
N LYS A 431 7.52 20.47 -18.25
CA LYS A 431 6.22 20.96 -17.74
C LYS A 431 6.09 20.72 -16.24
N ARG A 432 5.63 21.73 -15.51
CA ARG A 432 5.17 21.55 -14.13
C ARG A 432 3.81 20.86 -14.12
N HIS A 433 3.63 19.88 -13.23
CA HIS A 433 2.35 19.24 -13.02
C HIS A 433 1.63 19.86 -11.85
N ALA A 434 0.40 20.34 -12.08
CA ALA A 434 -0.44 20.92 -11.04
C ALA A 434 -1.07 19.82 -10.17
N VAL A 435 -0.83 19.88 -8.88
CA VAL A 435 -1.33 18.95 -7.87
C VAL A 435 -2.85 18.96 -7.83
N LEU A 436 -3.44 20.16 -7.70
CA LEU A 436 -4.89 20.33 -7.56
C LEU A 436 -5.64 19.91 -8.82
N LYS A 437 -5.10 20.20 -10.01
CA LYS A 437 -5.69 19.75 -11.28
C LYS A 437 -5.73 18.23 -11.36
N LYS A 438 -4.61 17.54 -11.10
CA LYS A 438 -4.55 16.07 -11.15
C LYS A 438 -5.55 15.42 -10.19
N LEU A 439 -5.64 15.94 -8.96
CA LEU A 439 -6.59 15.45 -7.97
C LEU A 439 -8.04 15.63 -8.44
N ALA A 440 -8.39 16.84 -8.91
CA ALA A 440 -9.75 17.17 -9.37
C ALA A 440 -10.17 16.33 -10.57
N VAL A 441 -9.32 16.23 -11.60
CA VAL A 441 -9.60 15.44 -12.82
C VAL A 441 -9.80 13.97 -12.46
N PHE A 442 -8.92 13.40 -11.64
CA PHE A 442 -9.07 12.01 -11.19
C PHE A 442 -10.38 11.80 -10.42
N ALA A 443 -10.70 12.67 -9.48
CA ALA A 443 -11.91 12.58 -8.68
C ALA A 443 -13.18 12.62 -9.55
N LEU A 444 -13.25 13.57 -10.48
CA LEU A 444 -14.40 13.72 -11.40
C LEU A 444 -14.53 12.53 -12.35
N ALA A 445 -13.41 12.04 -12.92
CA ALA A 445 -13.40 10.87 -13.80
C ALA A 445 -13.84 9.58 -13.09
N HIS A 446 -13.60 9.48 -11.77
CA HIS A 446 -14.06 8.36 -10.95
C HIS A 446 -15.49 8.56 -10.39
N GLY A 447 -16.20 9.59 -10.85
CA GLY A 447 -17.60 9.85 -10.49
C GLY A 447 -17.78 10.36 -9.05
N ILE A 448 -16.78 11.04 -8.49
CA ILE A 448 -16.96 11.84 -7.27
C ILE A 448 -17.74 13.10 -7.65
N ARG A 449 -18.79 13.44 -6.89
CA ARG A 449 -19.65 14.61 -7.15
C ARG A 449 -18.82 15.90 -7.18
N PRO A 450 -19.11 16.86 -8.08
CA PRO A 450 -18.35 18.11 -8.23
C PRO A 450 -18.15 18.86 -6.90
N ARG A 451 -19.20 19.03 -6.11
CA ARG A 451 -19.12 19.71 -4.81
C ARG A 451 -18.16 18.99 -3.83
N THR A 452 -18.23 17.66 -3.79
CA THR A 452 -17.31 16.86 -2.95
C THR A 452 -15.89 16.97 -3.47
N THR A 453 -15.70 16.93 -4.79
CA THR A 453 -14.38 17.13 -5.42
C THR A 453 -13.77 18.47 -5.03
N MET A 454 -14.57 19.57 -5.07
CA MET A 454 -14.07 20.90 -4.67
C MET A 454 -13.69 20.94 -3.18
N ASN A 455 -14.43 20.27 -2.32
CA ASN A 455 -14.04 20.12 -0.91
C ASN A 455 -12.71 19.36 -0.72
N LEU A 456 -12.48 18.30 -1.52
CA LEU A 456 -11.20 17.59 -1.49
C LEU A 456 -10.05 18.47 -2.00
N VAL A 457 -10.29 19.24 -3.05
CA VAL A 457 -9.32 20.21 -3.59
C VAL A 457 -8.99 21.28 -2.55
N ALA A 458 -10.00 21.80 -1.82
CA ALA A 458 -9.76 22.74 -0.72
C ALA A 458 -8.85 22.15 0.37
N LYS A 459 -9.11 20.91 0.79
CA LYS A 459 -8.28 20.20 1.77
C LYS A 459 -6.86 19.95 1.27
N ALA A 460 -6.72 19.58 -0.01
CA ALA A 460 -5.41 19.41 -0.66
C ALA A 460 -4.63 20.74 -0.76
N ALA A 461 -5.32 21.85 -1.06
CA ALA A 461 -4.71 23.18 -1.09
C ALA A 461 -4.10 23.57 0.25
N MET A 462 -4.68 23.11 1.37
CA MET A 462 -4.12 23.32 2.71
C MET A 462 -2.80 22.54 2.95
N GLN A 463 -2.46 21.56 2.13
CA GLN A 463 -1.18 20.84 2.21
C GLN A 463 -0.07 21.55 1.41
N LEU A 464 -0.43 22.44 0.48
CA LEU A 464 0.51 23.18 -0.35
C LEU A 464 1.29 24.24 0.46
N PRO A 465 2.52 24.56 0.06
CA PRO A 465 3.19 25.78 0.55
C PRO A 465 2.37 27.02 0.14
N ALA A 466 2.23 27.99 1.04
CA ALA A 466 1.41 29.18 0.82
C ALA A 466 1.76 29.93 -0.49
N SER A 467 3.05 30.01 -0.82
CA SER A 467 3.55 30.62 -2.05
C SER A 467 3.09 29.93 -3.35
N ALA A 468 2.68 28.68 -3.29
CA ALA A 468 2.28 27.90 -4.46
C ALA A 468 0.77 27.90 -4.71
N VAL A 469 -0.06 28.23 -3.70
CA VAL A 469 -1.52 28.08 -3.77
C VAL A 469 -2.12 28.87 -4.94
N ALA A 470 -1.73 30.11 -5.14
CA ALA A 470 -2.27 30.95 -6.22
C ALA A 470 -1.98 30.35 -7.63
N CYS A 471 -0.76 29.88 -7.82
CA CYS A 471 -0.35 29.25 -9.09
C CYS A 471 -1.10 27.92 -9.33
N GLU A 472 -1.26 27.11 -8.31
CA GLU A 472 -2.00 25.83 -8.38
C GLU A 472 -3.50 26.04 -8.66
N LEU A 473 -4.12 27.07 -8.08
CA LEU A 473 -5.51 27.45 -8.37
C LEU A 473 -5.69 27.93 -9.81
N ALA A 474 -4.78 28.76 -10.31
CA ALA A 474 -4.80 29.20 -11.70
C ALA A 474 -4.65 28.00 -12.67
N ALA A 475 -3.73 27.09 -12.38
CA ALA A 475 -3.53 25.87 -13.16
C ALA A 475 -4.73 24.92 -13.09
N LEU A 476 -5.46 24.88 -11.97
CA LEU A 476 -6.70 24.13 -11.83
C LEU A 476 -7.81 24.73 -12.71
N GLN A 477 -8.01 26.05 -12.65
CA GLN A 477 -9.02 26.77 -13.43
C GLN A 477 -8.78 26.58 -14.93
N ASP A 478 -7.58 26.86 -15.43
CA ASP A 478 -7.20 26.65 -16.82
C ASP A 478 -7.34 25.18 -17.22
N GLY A 479 -6.87 24.30 -16.36
CA GLY A 479 -6.88 22.87 -16.63
C GLY A 479 -8.26 22.22 -16.68
N LEU A 480 -9.26 22.71 -15.96
CA LEU A 480 -10.65 22.25 -16.06
C LEU A 480 -11.37 22.90 -17.24
N ALA A 481 -11.10 24.19 -17.52
CA ALA A 481 -11.68 24.88 -18.68
C ALA A 481 -11.28 24.24 -20.01
N ASN A 482 -10.03 23.77 -20.11
CA ASN A 482 -9.44 23.17 -21.32
C ASN A 482 -9.29 21.64 -21.22
N LEU A 483 -10.14 20.96 -20.42
CA LEU A 483 -10.00 19.51 -20.19
C LEU A 483 -10.43 18.73 -21.44
N PRO A 484 -9.55 17.87 -22.01
CA PRO A 484 -9.90 17.01 -23.13
C PRO A 484 -10.98 15.98 -22.74
N THR A 485 -11.86 15.64 -23.68
CA THR A 485 -12.88 14.58 -23.50
C THR A 485 -12.27 13.20 -23.23
N SER A 486 -11.02 12.99 -23.66
CA SER A 486 -10.25 11.75 -23.41
C SER A 486 -9.94 11.48 -21.94
N GLU A 487 -10.03 12.48 -21.08
CA GLU A 487 -9.84 12.33 -19.61
C GLU A 487 -11.04 11.66 -18.91
N GLY A 488 -12.09 11.30 -19.62
CA GLY A 488 -13.20 10.50 -19.11
C GLY A 488 -14.15 11.23 -18.16
N VAL A 489 -14.08 12.55 -18.05
CA VAL A 489 -15.00 13.36 -17.25
C VAL A 489 -16.24 13.71 -18.08
N PRO A 490 -17.47 13.33 -17.66
CA PRO A 490 -18.68 13.69 -18.37
C PRO A 490 -18.87 15.22 -18.46
N VAL A 491 -19.28 15.72 -19.63
CA VAL A 491 -19.39 17.16 -19.89
C VAL A 491 -20.29 17.90 -18.88
N GLY A 492 -21.41 17.29 -18.46
CA GLY A 492 -22.28 17.88 -17.44
C GLY A 492 -21.60 18.02 -16.07
N ILE A 493 -20.87 17.00 -15.65
CA ILE A 493 -20.08 16.98 -14.41
C ILE A 493 -18.97 18.04 -14.44
N LEU A 494 -18.29 18.16 -15.60
CA LEU A 494 -17.24 19.17 -15.79
C LEU A 494 -17.78 20.59 -15.70
N ARG A 495 -18.94 20.86 -16.36
CA ARG A 495 -19.60 22.18 -16.28
C ARG A 495 -19.97 22.55 -14.85
N GLU A 496 -20.56 21.63 -14.10
CA GLU A 496 -20.90 21.85 -12.69
C GLU A 496 -19.64 22.15 -11.86
N ALA A 497 -18.55 21.39 -12.07
CA ALA A 497 -17.28 21.62 -11.38
C ALA A 497 -16.71 23.02 -11.66
N ILE A 498 -16.74 23.48 -12.92
CA ILE A 498 -16.28 24.81 -13.32
C ILE A 498 -17.11 25.91 -12.64
N LEU A 499 -18.43 25.76 -12.53
CA LEU A 499 -19.30 26.72 -11.84
C LEU A 499 -18.99 26.87 -10.35
N LEU A 500 -18.43 25.83 -9.72
CA LEU A 500 -18.05 25.85 -8.31
C LEU A 500 -16.67 26.48 -8.04
N LEU A 501 -15.84 26.67 -9.07
CA LEU A 501 -14.47 27.20 -8.91
C LEU A 501 -14.38 28.56 -8.24
N PRO A 502 -15.21 29.59 -8.57
CA PRO A 502 -15.12 30.89 -7.91
C PRO A 502 -15.33 30.80 -6.39
N SER A 503 -16.31 30.00 -5.97
CA SER A 503 -16.57 29.77 -4.54
C SER A 503 -15.41 29.07 -3.85
N LEU A 504 -14.83 28.05 -4.50
CA LEU A 504 -13.63 27.35 -4.01
C LEU A 504 -12.45 28.29 -3.83
N VAL A 505 -12.15 29.12 -4.85
CA VAL A 505 -11.04 30.07 -4.81
C VAL A 505 -11.21 31.07 -3.65
N ASN A 506 -12.43 31.60 -3.47
CA ASN A 506 -12.73 32.49 -2.36
C ASN A 506 -12.53 31.81 -1.00
N GLN A 507 -13.01 30.57 -0.85
CA GLN A 507 -12.84 29.77 0.36
C GLN A 507 -11.36 29.55 0.70
N ILE A 508 -10.56 29.14 -0.29
CA ILE A 508 -9.13 28.87 -0.10
C ILE A 508 -8.38 30.18 0.21
N ASN A 509 -8.66 31.26 -0.51
CA ASN A 509 -8.02 32.56 -0.27
C ASN A 509 -8.33 33.11 1.12
N HIS A 510 -9.58 32.95 1.60
CA HIS A 510 -9.96 33.31 2.95
C HIS A 510 -9.19 32.48 3.98
N ALA A 511 -9.17 31.15 3.83
CA ALA A 511 -8.43 30.26 4.71
C ALA A 511 -6.91 30.50 4.70
N CYS A 512 -6.34 30.94 3.56
CA CYS A 512 -4.93 31.32 3.48
C CYS A 512 -4.61 32.66 4.17
N LYS A 513 -5.56 33.60 4.19
CA LYS A 513 -5.40 34.88 4.90
C LYS A 513 -5.50 34.71 6.42
N SER A 514 -6.38 33.83 6.89
CA SER A 514 -6.54 33.50 8.31
C SER A 514 -5.50 32.48 8.84
N ARG A 515 -4.51 32.12 8.04
CA ARG A 515 -3.34 31.28 8.42
C ARG A 515 -2.40 31.91 9.46
N GLY A 516 -2.77 32.98 10.12
CA GLY A 516 -2.21 33.39 11.42
C GLY A 516 -2.69 32.41 12.51
N GLU A 517 -1.93 31.39 12.72
CA GLU A 517 -1.78 30.50 13.89
C GLU A 517 -3.00 29.73 14.48
N GLU A 518 -4.21 30.22 14.55
CA GLU A 518 -5.31 29.58 15.32
C GLU A 518 -6.33 28.76 14.50
N GLU A 519 -6.63 29.09 13.24
CA GLU A 519 -7.60 28.34 12.41
C GLU A 519 -7.02 27.11 11.70
N TYR A 520 -5.71 26.97 11.67
CA TYR A 520 -5.04 25.80 11.09
C TYR A 520 -5.37 24.50 11.86
N ASP A 521 -5.64 24.59 13.14
CA ASP A 521 -6.02 23.45 13.97
C ASP A 521 -7.50 23.09 13.84
N GLN A 522 -8.40 24.07 13.64
CA GLN A 522 -9.84 23.81 13.44
C GLN A 522 -10.15 23.13 12.10
N LEU A 523 -9.40 23.40 11.03
CA LEU A 523 -9.54 22.68 9.75
C LEU A 523 -8.95 21.27 9.79
N LYS A 524 -8.05 20.96 10.72
CA LYS A 524 -7.59 19.61 11.03
C LYS A 524 -8.65 18.79 11.76
N GLU A 525 -9.49 19.42 12.55
CA GLU A 525 -10.51 18.81 13.39
C GLU A 525 -11.91 18.74 12.74
N ALA A 526 -12.11 19.37 11.56
CA ALA A 526 -13.37 19.24 10.83
C ALA A 526 -13.68 17.76 10.57
N PRO A 527 -14.90 17.30 10.82
CA PRO A 527 -15.18 15.88 11.03
C PRO A 527 -14.78 15.03 9.82
N TYR A 528 -13.78 14.24 10.03
CA TYR A 528 -13.21 13.22 9.18
C TYR A 528 -14.25 12.24 8.61
N HIS A 529 -15.35 12.05 9.36
CA HIS A 529 -16.36 11.07 9.08
C HIS A 529 -17.22 11.41 7.86
N GLU A 530 -17.60 12.66 7.67
CA GLU A 530 -18.53 13.02 6.58
C GLU A 530 -17.95 12.89 5.17
N THR A 531 -16.65 13.11 5.00
CA THR A 531 -16.06 13.13 3.64
C THR A 531 -15.71 11.73 3.11
N VAL A 532 -15.42 10.79 4.00
CA VAL A 532 -15.02 9.42 3.60
C VAL A 532 -16.21 8.47 3.63
N GLU A 533 -17.12 8.62 4.59
CA GLU A 533 -18.34 7.80 4.70
C GLU A 533 -19.35 8.10 3.58
N THR A 534 -19.39 9.34 3.07
CA THR A 534 -20.26 9.70 1.92
C THR A 534 -19.71 9.17 0.59
N LEU A 535 -18.46 8.73 0.53
CA LEU A 535 -17.80 8.20 -0.68
C LEU A 535 -17.74 6.66 -0.70
N ALA A 536 -18.01 6.00 0.40
CA ALA A 536 -18.13 4.54 0.52
C ALA A 536 -19.52 4.06 0.16
#